data_52e546f823aff376a02725d928ca9a23
#
_entry.id   52e546f823aff376a02725d928ca9a23
#
_cell.length_a   1.000
_cell.length_b   1.000
_cell.length_c   1.000
_cell.angle_alpha   90.00
_cell.angle_beta   90.00
_cell.angle_gamma   90.00
#
_symmetry.space_group_name_H-M   'P 1'
#
loop_
_entity.id
_entity.type
_entity.pdbx_description
1 polymer ?
#
loop_
_entity_poly.entity_id
_entity_poly.type
_entity_poly.pdbx_seq_one_letter_code
_entity_poly.pdbx_strand_id
1 'polypeptide(L)'
;MKVIAILISFFIFSSCYASDSTYTIKINFLYGSRPAKGYHQQESKRFGGIKGGHVNIEAGGRVLDFRPGNNPLLPNNKKPSGGFSINESIYWDSQTDKWTTVIVPVSQEQFMTLQNLIDSFAAKTPYDYAIFGMRCAAASYDVLSKIGLFKEYPNTKNVATHFYPKLLRKKVLKWAADNNYKIETHDGRTTRKWESDKGIL
;
A
#
# COMPACT_ATOMS: atom_id res chain seq x y z
N MET A 1 48.99 -40.95 36.71
CA MET A 1 48.33 -40.41 35.53
C MET A 1 46.88 -40.04 35.91
N LYS A 2 46.55 -38.75 35.99
CA LYS A 2 45.17 -38.28 36.26
C LYS A 2 44.55 -37.83 34.96
N VAL A 3 43.49 -38.53 34.54
CA VAL A 3 42.72 -38.19 33.35
C VAL A 3 41.68 -37.13 33.77
N ILE A 4 41.81 -35.92 33.23
CA ILE A 4 40.81 -34.85 33.40
C ILE A 4 39.80 -34.99 32.27
N ALA A 5 38.55 -35.38 32.59
CA ALA A 5 37.44 -35.39 31.68
C ALA A 5 36.85 -33.96 31.58
N ILE A 6 37.01 -33.34 30.41
CA ILE A 6 36.38 -32.03 30.11
C ILE A 6 35.00 -32.31 29.59
N LEU A 7 33.98 -32.00 30.38
CA LEU A 7 32.58 -31.97 29.99
C LEU A 7 32.27 -30.68 29.21
N ILE A 8 32.17 -30.75 27.89
CA ILE A 8 31.72 -29.64 27.05
C ILE A 8 30.20 -29.68 27.06
N SER A 9 29.58 -28.79 27.85
CA SER A 9 28.12 -28.55 27.77
C SER A 9 27.82 -27.74 26.53
N PHE A 10 27.27 -28.39 25.52
CA PHE A 10 26.63 -27.72 24.37
C PHE A 10 25.31 -27.11 24.83
N PHE A 11 25.31 -25.80 25.12
CA PHE A 11 24.09 -25.03 25.22
C PHE A 11 23.50 -24.84 23.79
N ILE A 12 22.57 -25.68 23.42
CA ILE A 12 21.75 -25.48 22.24
C ILE A 12 20.77 -24.33 22.61
N PHE A 13 21.09 -23.11 22.22
CA PHE A 13 20.11 -22.03 22.18
C PHE A 13 19.11 -22.37 21.09
N SER A 14 18.05 -23.09 21.42
CA SER A 14 16.83 -23.12 20.64
C SER A 14 16.26 -21.71 20.64
N SER A 15 16.59 -20.94 19.62
CA SER A 15 15.86 -19.71 19.29
C SER A 15 14.44 -20.15 18.95
N CYS A 16 13.58 -20.14 19.96
CA CYS A 16 12.14 -20.25 19.76
C CYS A 16 11.73 -18.95 19.05
N TYR A 17 11.75 -18.96 17.73
CA TYR A 17 11.03 -17.96 16.95
C TYR A 17 9.55 -18.23 17.21
N ALA A 18 9.02 -17.60 18.22
CA ALA A 18 7.60 -17.49 18.42
C ALA A 18 7.08 -16.72 17.19
N SER A 19 6.53 -17.45 16.24
CA SER A 19 5.75 -16.89 15.13
C SER A 19 4.41 -16.41 15.70
N ASP A 20 4.45 -15.31 16.42
CA ASP A 20 3.27 -14.64 16.95
C ASP A 20 2.73 -13.61 15.97
N SER A 21 2.61 -13.97 14.71
CA SER A 21 1.97 -13.09 13.75
C SER A 21 0.52 -13.51 13.52
N THR A 22 -0.34 -13.20 14.47
CA THR A 22 -1.79 -13.31 14.30
C THR A 22 -2.39 -12.12 13.56
N TYR A 23 -1.61 -11.07 13.33
CA TYR A 23 -2.06 -9.84 12.68
C TYR A 23 -1.68 -9.79 11.22
N THR A 24 -2.62 -9.33 10.41
CA THR A 24 -2.38 -9.10 8.98
C THR A 24 -2.86 -7.70 8.60
N ILE A 25 -2.17 -7.12 7.64
CA ILE A 25 -2.63 -5.91 6.94
C ILE A 25 -2.76 -6.23 5.47
N LYS A 26 -3.58 -5.44 4.76
CA LYS A 26 -3.71 -5.55 3.31
C LYS A 26 -3.28 -4.25 2.65
N ILE A 27 -2.50 -4.36 1.59
CA ILE A 27 -2.12 -3.24 0.74
C ILE A 27 -2.83 -3.44 -0.60
N ASN A 28 -3.79 -2.58 -0.89
CA ASN A 28 -4.66 -2.73 -2.04
C ASN A 28 -4.25 -1.75 -3.15
N PHE A 29 -4.11 -2.25 -4.37
CA PHE A 29 -3.70 -1.49 -5.54
C PHE A 29 -4.75 -1.57 -6.64
N LEU A 30 -5.53 -0.52 -6.81
CA LEU A 30 -6.39 -0.35 -7.97
C LEU A 30 -5.56 -0.06 -9.21
N TYR A 31 -5.87 -0.71 -10.31
CA TYR A 31 -5.21 -0.47 -11.59
C TYR A 31 -5.85 0.72 -12.32
N GLY A 32 -5.04 1.55 -12.93
CA GLY A 32 -5.51 2.53 -13.90
C GLY A 32 -6.00 1.83 -15.17
N SER A 33 -7.00 2.42 -15.83
CA SER A 33 -7.63 1.83 -16.99
C SER A 33 -8.10 2.86 -18.00
N ARG A 34 -8.38 2.41 -19.22
CA ARG A 34 -9.09 3.16 -20.25
C ARG A 34 -10.11 2.26 -20.95
N PRO A 35 -11.17 2.81 -21.58
CA PRO A 35 -12.09 2.01 -22.38
C PRO A 35 -11.36 1.25 -23.48
N ALA A 36 -11.73 0.00 -23.72
CA ALA A 36 -11.27 -0.78 -24.85
C ALA A 36 -11.84 -0.20 -26.18
N LYS A 37 -11.28 -0.61 -27.32
CA LYS A 37 -11.76 -0.18 -28.64
C LYS A 37 -13.26 -0.54 -28.79
N GLY A 38 -14.09 0.41 -29.18
CA GLY A 38 -15.54 0.23 -29.32
C GLY A 38 -16.36 0.67 -28.09
N TYR A 39 -15.73 0.97 -26.96
CA TYR A 39 -16.43 1.35 -25.71
C TYR A 39 -16.18 2.80 -25.28
N HIS A 40 -15.52 3.61 -26.11
CA HIS A 40 -15.05 4.96 -25.74
C HIS A 40 -16.16 5.94 -25.34
N GLN A 41 -17.35 5.76 -25.83
CA GLN A 41 -18.49 6.67 -25.54
C GLN A 41 -19.24 6.29 -24.26
N GLN A 42 -19.07 5.08 -23.75
CA GLN A 42 -19.87 4.53 -22.66
C GLN A 42 -19.15 4.55 -21.30
N GLU A 43 -17.85 4.78 -21.28
CA GLU A 43 -17.06 4.64 -20.06
C GLU A 43 -16.09 5.81 -19.86
N SER A 44 -16.22 6.50 -18.75
CA SER A 44 -15.32 7.56 -18.34
C SER A 44 -13.95 7.01 -17.84
N LYS A 45 -12.91 7.83 -17.93
CA LYS A 45 -11.64 7.53 -17.27
C LYS A 45 -11.82 7.53 -15.76
N ARG A 46 -11.38 6.48 -15.11
CA ARG A 46 -11.30 6.41 -13.64
C ARG A 46 -9.84 6.46 -13.18
N PHE A 47 -9.58 7.12 -12.05
CA PHE A 47 -8.28 7.14 -11.36
C PHE A 47 -7.08 7.48 -12.27
N GLY A 48 -7.19 8.53 -13.07
CA GLY A 48 -6.07 9.04 -13.89
C GLY A 48 -5.75 8.24 -15.14
N GLY A 49 -6.64 7.35 -15.59
CA GLY A 49 -6.44 6.52 -16.77
C GLY A 49 -5.38 5.44 -16.55
N ILE A 50 -4.75 4.93 -17.63
CA ILE A 50 -3.82 3.78 -17.58
C ILE A 50 -2.61 4.00 -16.68
N LYS A 51 -2.08 5.22 -16.59
CA LYS A 51 -0.92 5.55 -15.73
C LYS A 51 -1.31 5.82 -14.28
N GLY A 52 -2.61 5.89 -14.00
CA GLY A 52 -3.15 6.18 -12.71
C GLY A 52 -3.27 4.95 -11.82
N GLY A 53 -4.45 4.80 -11.25
CA GLY A 53 -4.75 3.80 -10.23
C GLY A 53 -4.84 4.44 -8.85
N HIS A 54 -4.97 3.60 -7.83
CA HIS A 54 -5.08 4.06 -6.45
C HIS A 54 -4.42 3.07 -5.49
N VAL A 55 -4.13 3.53 -4.27
CA VAL A 55 -3.56 2.68 -3.21
C VAL A 55 -4.26 3.02 -1.92
N ASN A 56 -4.63 2.00 -1.16
CA ASN A 56 -5.06 2.12 0.23
C ASN A 56 -4.50 0.99 1.09
N ILE A 57 -4.63 1.12 2.41
CA ILE A 57 -4.14 0.15 3.40
C ILE A 57 -5.32 -0.27 4.26
N GLU A 58 -5.52 -1.57 4.43
CA GLU A 58 -6.57 -2.13 5.27
C GLU A 58 -5.97 -2.84 6.48
N ALA A 59 -6.48 -2.57 7.67
CA ALA A 59 -6.10 -3.22 8.90
C ALA A 59 -7.26 -3.21 9.91
N GLY A 60 -7.58 -4.38 10.48
CA GLY A 60 -8.63 -4.50 11.50
C GLY A 60 -10.03 -4.07 11.00
N GLY A 61 -10.38 -4.35 9.75
CA GLY A 61 -11.67 -3.95 9.16
C GLY A 61 -11.77 -2.47 8.83
N ARG A 62 -10.65 -1.73 8.83
CA ARG A 62 -10.60 -0.29 8.52
C ARG A 62 -9.68 -0.06 7.32
N VAL A 63 -10.16 0.66 6.32
CA VAL A 63 -9.39 1.04 5.13
C VAL A 63 -8.96 2.49 5.25
N LEU A 64 -7.66 2.72 5.37
CA LEU A 64 -7.05 4.05 5.34
C LEU A 64 -6.82 4.46 3.89
N ASP A 65 -7.42 5.56 3.49
CA ASP A 65 -7.45 6.02 2.12
C ASP A 65 -7.06 7.49 2.00
N PHE A 66 -6.04 7.81 1.20
CA PHE A 66 -5.59 9.18 0.97
C PHE A 66 -6.13 9.71 -0.35
N ARG A 67 -7.04 10.67 -0.26
CA ARG A 67 -7.83 11.18 -1.40
C ARG A 67 -7.60 12.66 -1.69
N PRO A 68 -7.72 13.05 -2.97
CA PRO A 68 -7.75 14.45 -3.32
C PRO A 68 -9.06 15.10 -2.86
N GLY A 69 -8.98 16.34 -2.39
CA GLY A 69 -10.09 17.25 -2.39
C GLY A 69 -10.16 18.01 -3.72
N ASN A 70 -9.73 19.27 -3.72
CA ASN A 70 -9.68 20.09 -4.95
C ASN A 70 -8.51 19.75 -5.88
N ASN A 71 -7.62 18.83 -5.49
CA ASN A 71 -6.45 18.39 -6.24
C ASN A 71 -5.59 19.58 -6.76
N PRO A 72 -5.09 20.44 -5.87
CA PRO A 72 -4.31 21.62 -6.26
C PRO A 72 -3.00 21.23 -6.92
N LEU A 73 -2.40 22.15 -7.67
CA LEU A 73 -1.11 21.94 -8.31
C LEU A 73 0.01 21.75 -7.29
N LEU A 74 0.03 22.59 -6.26
CA LEU A 74 1.00 22.57 -5.15
C LEU A 74 0.27 22.35 -3.82
N PRO A 75 0.89 21.66 -2.85
CA PRO A 75 0.28 21.39 -1.57
C PRO A 75 0.14 22.64 -0.70
N ASN A 76 -0.95 22.73 0.04
CA ASN A 76 -1.14 23.70 1.12
C ASN A 76 -1.29 22.97 2.46
N ASN A 77 -0.18 22.58 3.06
CA ASN A 77 -0.19 21.81 4.30
C ASN A 77 -0.76 22.57 5.52
N LYS A 78 -0.90 23.90 5.43
CA LYS A 78 -1.56 24.69 6.48
C LYS A 78 -3.09 24.58 6.40
N LYS A 79 -3.63 24.39 5.21
CA LYS A 79 -5.06 24.22 4.95
C LYS A 79 -5.24 23.16 3.86
N PRO A 80 -5.10 21.86 4.21
CA PRO A 80 -5.21 20.78 3.25
C PRO A 80 -6.58 20.78 2.56
N SER A 81 -6.61 20.54 1.24
CA SER A 81 -7.83 20.34 0.46
C SER A 81 -8.19 18.87 0.33
N GLY A 82 -7.21 17.97 0.46
CA GLY A 82 -7.37 16.54 0.49
C GLY A 82 -6.80 15.94 1.76
N GLY A 83 -6.99 14.65 1.97
CA GLY A 83 -6.52 14.02 3.19
C GLY A 83 -6.80 12.54 3.31
N PHE A 84 -6.51 12.02 4.49
CA PHE A 84 -6.87 10.66 4.85
C PHE A 84 -8.33 10.56 5.27
N SER A 85 -8.97 9.48 4.83
CA SER A 85 -10.30 9.06 5.28
C SER A 85 -10.27 7.59 5.68
N ILE A 86 -11.21 7.20 6.52
CA ILE A 86 -11.41 5.81 6.93
C ILE A 86 -12.68 5.30 6.28
N ASN A 87 -12.61 4.10 5.70
CA ASN A 87 -13.76 3.38 5.17
C ASN A 87 -13.83 1.99 5.82
N GLU A 88 -15.00 1.39 5.89
CA GLU A 88 -15.20 0.03 6.44
C GLU A 88 -14.75 -1.06 5.46
N SER A 89 -14.68 -0.75 4.17
CA SER A 89 -14.28 -1.68 3.12
C SER A 89 -13.71 -0.94 1.91
N ILE A 90 -13.10 -1.70 1.01
CA ILE A 90 -12.75 -1.21 -0.33
C ILE A 90 -14.04 -0.89 -1.08
N TYR A 91 -14.16 0.34 -1.59
CA TYR A 91 -15.34 0.81 -2.34
C TYR A 91 -15.24 0.58 -3.86
N TRP A 92 -14.25 -0.19 -4.31
CA TRP A 92 -14.06 -0.49 -5.73
C TRP A 92 -15.10 -1.51 -6.20
N ASP A 93 -15.57 -1.30 -7.41
CA ASP A 93 -16.62 -2.14 -8.00
C ASP A 93 -16.03 -3.49 -8.42
N SER A 94 -16.45 -4.56 -7.74
CA SER A 94 -15.97 -5.91 -8.00
C SER A 94 -16.28 -6.43 -9.41
N GLN A 95 -17.26 -5.85 -10.11
CA GLN A 95 -17.58 -6.26 -11.48
C GLN A 95 -16.79 -5.50 -12.53
N THR A 96 -16.28 -4.30 -12.20
CA THR A 96 -15.69 -3.41 -13.20
C THR A 96 -14.22 -3.10 -12.95
N ASP A 97 -13.79 -3.05 -11.72
CA ASP A 97 -12.46 -2.58 -11.36
C ASP A 97 -11.47 -3.75 -11.20
N LYS A 98 -10.25 -3.54 -11.64
CA LYS A 98 -9.14 -4.49 -11.42
C LYS A 98 -8.26 -3.99 -10.29
N TRP A 99 -7.98 -4.87 -9.33
CA TRP A 99 -7.04 -4.57 -8.25
C TRP A 99 -6.21 -5.78 -7.84
N THR A 100 -5.14 -5.52 -7.12
CA THR A 100 -4.33 -6.54 -6.47
C THR A 100 -4.20 -6.20 -5.00
N THR A 101 -4.39 -7.17 -4.13
CA THR A 101 -4.23 -7.10 -2.69
C THR A 101 -3.01 -7.90 -2.27
N VAL A 102 -2.10 -7.28 -1.54
CA VAL A 102 -0.99 -7.96 -0.87
C VAL A 102 -1.34 -8.11 0.60
N ILE A 103 -1.37 -9.35 1.11
CA ILE A 103 -1.65 -9.67 2.51
C ILE A 103 -0.32 -9.85 3.22
N VAL A 104 -0.05 -8.97 4.18
CA VAL A 104 1.22 -8.89 4.87
C VAL A 104 1.04 -9.28 6.33
N PRO A 105 1.71 -10.35 6.81
CA PRO A 105 1.79 -10.63 8.24
C PRO A 105 2.63 -9.54 8.93
N VAL A 106 2.16 -9.07 10.08
CA VAL A 106 2.82 -8.02 10.86
C VAL A 106 2.83 -8.39 12.33
N SER A 107 3.78 -7.84 13.09
CA SER A 107 3.79 -7.99 14.54
C SER A 107 2.63 -7.22 15.19
N GLN A 108 2.30 -7.57 16.42
CA GLN A 108 1.32 -6.81 17.21
C GLN A 108 1.70 -5.33 17.32
N GLU A 109 2.98 -5.03 17.54
CA GLU A 109 3.48 -3.66 17.64
C GLU A 109 3.26 -2.88 16.34
N GLN A 110 3.59 -3.48 15.20
CA GLN A 110 3.35 -2.88 13.88
C GLN A 110 1.86 -2.63 13.62
N PHE A 111 1.02 -3.61 13.98
CA PHE A 111 -0.42 -3.49 13.83
C PHE A 111 -1.00 -2.36 14.69
N MET A 112 -0.62 -2.30 15.97
CA MET A 112 -1.08 -1.24 16.89
C MET A 112 -0.57 0.14 16.46
N THR A 113 0.67 0.21 16.00
CA THR A 113 1.23 1.46 15.42
C THR A 113 0.42 1.91 14.22
N LEU A 114 0.04 0.98 13.33
CA LEU A 114 -0.81 1.31 12.18
C LEU A 114 -2.21 1.80 12.63
N GLN A 115 -2.84 1.16 13.62
CA GLN A 115 -4.13 1.62 14.14
C GLN A 115 -4.04 3.06 14.68
N ASN A 116 -3.00 3.38 15.44
CA ASN A 116 -2.75 4.73 15.94
C ASN A 116 -2.52 5.75 14.81
N LEU A 117 -1.79 5.35 13.75
CA LEU A 117 -1.60 6.19 12.56
C LEU A 117 -2.93 6.42 11.81
N ILE A 118 -3.77 5.38 11.68
CA ILE A 118 -5.11 5.51 11.08
C ILE A 118 -5.92 6.58 11.82
N ASP A 119 -5.99 6.51 13.15
CA ASP A 119 -6.74 7.46 13.95
C ASP A 119 -6.16 8.88 13.86
N SER A 120 -4.85 9.02 14.02
CA SER A 120 -4.19 10.33 14.01
C SER A 120 -4.25 11.01 12.63
N PHE A 121 -4.06 10.28 11.54
CA PHE A 121 -4.04 10.84 10.18
C PHE A 121 -5.45 11.15 9.66
N ALA A 122 -6.45 10.38 10.09
CA ALA A 122 -7.85 10.70 9.79
C ALA A 122 -8.33 11.92 10.57
N ALA A 123 -7.92 12.07 11.84
CA ALA A 123 -8.25 13.24 12.65
C ALA A 123 -7.52 14.51 12.15
N LYS A 124 -6.25 14.38 11.77
CA LYS A 124 -5.43 15.49 11.27
C LYS A 124 -4.44 14.97 10.23
N THR A 125 -4.80 15.14 8.97
CA THR A 125 -3.92 14.80 7.85
C THR A 125 -2.61 15.59 7.92
N PRO A 126 -1.43 14.93 7.87
CA PRO A 126 -0.14 15.61 8.07
C PRO A 126 0.34 16.42 6.86
N TYR A 127 -0.27 16.21 5.69
CA TYR A 127 0.08 16.87 4.43
C TYR A 127 -1.12 16.96 3.49
N ASP A 128 -1.08 17.90 2.54
CA ASP A 128 -2.12 18.06 1.52
C ASP A 128 -1.93 17.09 0.34
N TYR A 129 -3.03 16.70 -0.29
CA TYR A 129 -3.01 16.00 -1.57
C TYR A 129 -2.80 17.04 -2.68
N ALA A 130 -1.78 16.84 -3.53
CA ALA A 130 -1.51 17.76 -4.64
C ALA A 130 -0.88 17.04 -5.84
N ILE A 131 -0.99 17.64 -7.03
CA ILE A 131 -0.39 17.10 -8.25
C ILE A 131 1.13 17.01 -8.09
N PHE A 132 1.80 18.07 -7.60
CA PHE A 132 3.23 18.08 -7.28
C PHE A 132 3.46 18.01 -5.76
N GLY A 133 2.83 17.05 -5.11
CA GLY A 133 2.91 16.81 -3.68
C GLY A 133 2.62 15.37 -3.31
N MET A 134 2.20 15.16 -2.06
CA MET A 134 1.77 13.85 -1.62
C MET A 134 0.55 13.40 -2.42
N ARG A 135 0.59 12.15 -2.88
CA ARG A 135 -0.49 11.43 -3.57
C ARG A 135 -0.69 10.09 -2.91
N CYS A 136 -1.74 9.38 -3.27
CA CYS A 136 -2.10 8.12 -2.59
C CYS A 136 -0.92 7.14 -2.44
N ALA A 137 -0.08 6.99 -3.46
CA ALA A 137 1.05 6.06 -3.38
C ALA A 137 2.15 6.54 -2.42
N ALA A 138 2.53 7.81 -2.48
CA ALA A 138 3.53 8.36 -1.56
C ALA A 138 3.02 8.39 -0.12
N ALA A 139 1.74 8.71 0.10
CA ALA A 139 1.10 8.69 1.41
C ALA A 139 1.03 7.27 1.98
N SER A 140 0.61 6.29 1.18
CA SER A 140 0.63 4.88 1.60
C SER A 140 2.04 4.38 1.91
N TYR A 141 3.04 4.77 1.11
CA TYR A 141 4.44 4.44 1.41
C TYR A 141 4.91 5.05 2.74
N ASP A 142 4.54 6.30 3.03
CA ASP A 142 4.87 6.96 4.30
C ASP A 142 4.29 6.19 5.49
N VAL A 143 3.02 5.79 5.42
CA VAL A 143 2.37 4.97 6.45
C VAL A 143 3.10 3.63 6.63
N LEU A 144 3.37 2.91 5.53
CA LEU A 144 4.05 1.62 5.57
C LEU A 144 5.50 1.72 6.11
N SER A 145 6.18 2.84 5.86
CA SER A 145 7.51 3.07 6.40
C SER A 145 7.48 3.38 7.90
N LYS A 146 6.47 4.11 8.39
CA LYS A 146 6.29 4.42 9.82
C LYS A 146 5.98 3.20 10.69
N ILE A 147 5.44 2.15 10.11
CA ILE A 147 5.29 0.85 10.80
C ILE A 147 6.49 -0.09 10.57
N GLY A 148 7.58 0.40 10.00
CA GLY A 148 8.83 -0.34 9.84
C GLY A 148 8.86 -1.37 8.71
N LEU A 149 7.86 -1.42 7.80
CA LEU A 149 7.88 -2.35 6.66
C LEU A 149 8.84 -1.90 5.55
N PHE A 150 9.06 -0.60 5.43
CA PHE A 150 10.00 -0.02 4.47
C PHE A 150 10.87 1.05 5.11
N LYS A 151 11.98 1.37 4.44
CA LYS A 151 12.85 2.46 4.86
C LYS A 151 12.12 3.80 4.75
N GLU A 152 12.19 4.62 5.79
CA GLU A 152 11.68 5.98 5.74
C GLU A 152 12.45 6.86 4.73
N TYR A 153 11.71 7.71 4.03
CA TYR A 153 12.26 8.71 3.13
C TYR A 153 11.75 10.10 3.53
N PRO A 154 12.56 11.16 3.37
CA PRO A 154 12.04 12.52 3.38
C PRO A 154 10.92 12.68 2.35
N ASN A 155 9.92 13.53 2.64
CA ASN A 155 8.73 13.68 1.79
C ASN A 155 9.06 13.96 0.32
N THR A 156 10.06 14.80 0.04
CA THR A 156 10.49 15.12 -1.33
C THR A 156 10.97 13.88 -2.08
N LYS A 157 11.78 13.04 -1.45
CA LYS A 157 12.26 11.78 -2.03
C LYS A 157 11.14 10.78 -2.19
N ASN A 158 10.25 10.67 -1.19
CA ASN A 158 9.11 9.78 -1.22
C ASN A 158 8.18 10.14 -2.40
N VAL A 159 7.81 11.41 -2.53
CA VAL A 159 6.98 11.91 -3.65
C VAL A 159 7.63 11.61 -5.00
N ALA A 160 8.92 11.89 -5.16
CA ALA A 160 9.63 11.63 -6.42
C ALA A 160 9.68 10.13 -6.77
N THR A 161 9.88 9.26 -5.75
CA THR A 161 10.03 7.82 -5.96
C THR A 161 8.68 7.11 -6.17
N HIS A 162 7.64 7.54 -5.47
CA HIS A 162 6.31 6.89 -5.45
C HIS A 162 5.22 7.80 -6.04
N PHE A 163 5.56 8.60 -7.03
CA PHE A 163 4.64 9.54 -7.66
C PHE A 163 3.38 8.87 -8.22
N TYR A 164 3.52 7.71 -8.84
CA TYR A 164 2.41 6.94 -9.40
C TYR A 164 2.13 5.66 -8.61
N PRO A 165 0.86 5.28 -8.40
CA PRO A 165 0.49 4.00 -7.78
C PRO A 165 1.18 2.79 -8.39
N LYS A 166 1.37 2.77 -9.72
CA LYS A 166 2.12 1.74 -10.44
C LYS A 166 3.54 1.53 -9.90
N LEU A 167 4.25 2.59 -9.52
CA LEU A 167 5.64 2.48 -9.03
C LEU A 167 5.67 1.80 -7.66
N LEU A 168 4.80 2.23 -6.75
CA LEU A 168 4.69 1.59 -5.44
C LEU A 168 4.21 0.14 -5.58
N ARG A 169 3.23 -0.13 -6.44
CA ARG A 169 2.74 -1.49 -6.67
C ARG A 169 3.86 -2.43 -7.15
N LYS A 170 4.67 -2.03 -8.15
CA LYS A 170 5.81 -2.84 -8.60
C LYS A 170 6.78 -3.17 -7.47
N LYS A 171 7.07 -2.19 -6.62
CA LYS A 171 7.95 -2.38 -5.46
C LYS A 171 7.35 -3.34 -4.45
N VAL A 172 6.09 -3.15 -4.07
CA VAL A 172 5.40 -3.97 -3.06
C VAL A 172 5.18 -5.39 -3.56
N LEU A 173 4.79 -5.59 -4.84
CA LEU A 173 4.62 -6.93 -5.40
C LEU A 173 5.94 -7.71 -5.46
N LYS A 174 7.03 -7.05 -5.85
CA LYS A 174 8.35 -7.69 -5.81
C LYS A 174 8.72 -8.08 -4.38
N TRP A 175 8.59 -7.15 -3.44
CA TRP A 175 8.88 -7.41 -2.02
C TRP A 175 7.99 -8.53 -1.45
N ALA A 176 6.72 -8.57 -1.80
CA ALA A 176 5.81 -9.62 -1.38
C ALA A 176 6.21 -10.99 -1.93
N ALA A 177 6.62 -11.06 -3.21
CA ALA A 177 7.13 -12.29 -3.81
C ALA A 177 8.43 -12.77 -3.15
N ASP A 178 9.37 -11.84 -2.88
CA ASP A 178 10.65 -12.14 -2.21
C ASP A 178 10.44 -12.68 -0.77
N ASN A 179 9.30 -12.36 -0.12
CA ASN A 179 8.95 -12.80 1.23
C ASN A 179 7.86 -13.89 1.28
N ASN A 180 7.42 -14.41 0.13
CA ASN A 180 6.34 -15.40 0.02
C ASN A 180 5.01 -14.95 0.62
N TYR A 181 4.70 -13.64 0.57
CA TYR A 181 3.42 -13.13 1.04
C TYR A 181 2.30 -13.43 0.04
N LYS A 182 1.09 -13.63 0.56
CA LYS A 182 -0.07 -13.92 -0.26
C LYS A 182 -0.44 -12.69 -1.10
N ILE A 183 -0.65 -12.92 -2.41
CA ILE A 183 -1.09 -11.91 -3.38
C ILE A 183 -2.41 -12.40 -3.98
N GLU A 184 -3.44 -11.58 -3.91
CA GLU A 184 -4.74 -11.83 -4.51
C GLU A 184 -4.98 -10.82 -5.63
N THR A 185 -5.41 -11.28 -6.79
CA THR A 185 -5.76 -10.41 -7.92
C THR A 185 -7.22 -10.56 -8.24
N HIS A 186 -7.89 -9.42 -8.38
CA HIS A 186 -9.25 -9.33 -8.87
C HIS A 186 -9.24 -8.74 -10.29
N ASP A 187 -9.76 -9.49 -11.23
CA ASP A 187 -9.81 -9.06 -12.62
C ASP A 187 -10.98 -8.11 -12.87
N GLY A 188 -10.72 -7.08 -13.65
CA GLY A 188 -11.74 -6.13 -14.05
C GLY A 188 -12.46 -6.54 -15.33
N ARG A 189 -13.31 -5.64 -15.87
CA ARG A 189 -14.05 -5.86 -17.13
C ARG A 189 -13.15 -6.02 -18.33
N THR A 190 -13.51 -6.93 -19.21
CA THR A 190 -12.87 -7.14 -20.53
C THR A 190 -13.05 -5.94 -21.47
N THR A 191 -14.08 -5.10 -21.24
CA THR A 191 -14.32 -3.86 -22.00
C THR A 191 -13.33 -2.75 -21.70
N ARG A 192 -12.44 -2.95 -20.72
CA ARG A 192 -11.39 -1.98 -20.36
C ARG A 192 -10.01 -2.53 -20.65
N LYS A 193 -9.11 -1.63 -21.03
CA LYS A 193 -7.68 -1.91 -21.07
C LYS A 193 -7.04 -1.42 -19.80
N TRP A 194 -6.31 -2.30 -19.14
CA TRP A 194 -5.65 -2.08 -17.87
C TRP A 194 -4.16 -1.75 -18.10
N GLU A 195 -3.54 -1.06 -17.18
CA GLU A 195 -2.13 -0.68 -17.29
C GLU A 195 -1.16 -1.86 -17.38
N SER A 196 -1.58 -3.05 -16.91
CA SER A 196 -0.80 -4.28 -17.00
C SER A 196 -0.96 -5.00 -18.33
N ASP A 197 -1.92 -4.60 -19.18
CA ASP A 197 -2.13 -5.25 -20.47
C ASP A 197 -0.97 -4.91 -21.42
N LYS A 198 -0.39 -5.93 -22.03
CA LYS A 198 0.69 -5.76 -23.01
C LYS A 198 0.20 -4.92 -24.21
N GLY A 199 1.03 -3.99 -24.67
CA GLY A 199 0.73 -3.13 -25.80
C GLY A 199 0.01 -1.82 -25.45
N ILE A 200 -0.13 -1.49 -24.18
CA ILE A 200 -0.69 -0.21 -23.69
C ILE A 200 0.39 0.78 -23.24
N LEU A 201 1.62 0.30 -23.08
CA LEU A 201 2.79 1.08 -22.67
C LEU A 201 3.55 1.58 -23.87
#